data_8c05debdcb522a187c769d0245ff1678
#
_entry.id   8c05debdcb522a187c769d0245ff1678
#
_cell.length_a   1.000
_cell.length_b   1.000
_cell.length_c   1.000
_cell.angle_alpha   90.00
_cell.angle_beta   90.00
_cell.angle_gamma   90.00
#
_symmetry.space_group_name_H-M   'P 1'
#
loop_
_entity.id
_entity.type
_entity.pdbx_description
1 polymer ?
#
loop_
_entity_poly.entity_id
_entity_poly.type
_entity_poly.pdbx_seq_one_letter_code
_entity_poly.pdbx_strand_id
1 'polypeptide(L)'
;LSLIAHFIKKMDKNPYSHFERHSELRREISQKSHSLLNVVQRIKHNKWDVQIKGIDAASNEMSAGPEVFSPAFRYMRNHWTGNEDLRITFHAGEDFVHLLSGLRMIVEAEEFLEMRQGDRIGHGTAAGISPALWMERVGDNVHISQGEWMDDLLVTYYLISSEYNPYISLKSLLTKLKDEIEDLAFKIYQKPTSITVLLDSWKCRMYDPRRYLLNDRTAEKDEQQKECVCRRLLSDYHVKDLYFQYHFNSLTKKRYNNMISVSIDKGIFSVEDFIHIQDLVLYKLARKGIALESPIT
;
A
#
# COMPACT_ATOMS: atom_id res chain seq x y z
N LEU A 1 -4.00 30.29 11.13
CA LEU A 1 -4.28 28.95 11.63
C LEU A 1 -3.87 27.91 10.57
N SER A 2 -3.07 26.89 10.96
CA SER A 2 -2.67 25.80 10.06
C SER A 2 -3.40 24.50 10.44
N LEU A 3 -3.94 23.80 9.46
CA LEU A 3 -4.75 22.59 9.64
C LEU A 3 -4.22 21.42 8.77
N ILE A 4 -4.45 20.19 9.24
CA ILE A 4 -4.29 18.95 8.48
C ILE A 4 -5.65 18.28 8.43
N ALA A 5 -6.08 17.86 7.24
CA ALA A 5 -7.35 17.17 7.05
C ALA A 5 -7.17 15.66 7.20
N HIS A 6 -7.92 15.04 8.13
CA HIS A 6 -7.83 13.62 8.41
C HIS A 6 -8.82 12.79 7.60
N PHE A 7 -8.33 11.67 7.07
CA PHE A 7 -9.09 10.61 6.42
C PHE A 7 -8.98 9.34 7.28
N ILE A 8 -10.11 8.81 7.72
CA ILE A 8 -10.15 7.70 8.67
C ILE A 8 -10.12 6.38 7.91
N LYS A 9 -9.18 5.50 8.27
CA LYS A 9 -9.15 4.11 7.82
C LYS A 9 -10.31 3.34 8.44
N LYS A 10 -11.05 2.59 7.63
CA LYS A 10 -12.21 1.80 8.06
C LYS A 10 -12.17 0.43 7.42
N MET A 11 -12.60 -0.56 8.17
CA MET A 11 -12.78 -1.93 7.64
C MET A 11 -13.83 -1.96 6.54
N ASP A 12 -13.61 -2.84 5.57
CA ASP A 12 -14.62 -3.16 4.57
C ASP A 12 -15.79 -3.91 5.23
N LYS A 13 -16.99 -3.33 5.18
CA LYS A 13 -18.18 -3.95 5.78
C LYS A 13 -18.67 -5.17 5.01
N ASN A 14 -18.36 -5.23 3.70
CA ASN A 14 -18.78 -6.29 2.80
C ASN A 14 -17.59 -6.83 1.98
N PRO A 15 -16.56 -7.42 2.65
CA PRO A 15 -15.30 -7.76 1.99
C PRO A 15 -15.44 -8.81 0.87
N TYR A 16 -16.55 -9.55 0.85
CA TYR A 16 -16.85 -10.60 -0.16
C TYR A 16 -17.91 -10.18 -1.18
N SER A 17 -18.27 -8.91 -1.20
CA SER A 17 -19.21 -8.38 -2.21
C SER A 17 -18.63 -8.47 -3.63
N HIS A 18 -19.50 -8.30 -4.63
CA HIS A 18 -19.09 -8.18 -6.05
C HIS A 18 -18.62 -6.76 -6.42
N PHE A 19 -18.71 -5.81 -5.50
CA PHE A 19 -18.13 -4.47 -5.67
C PHE A 19 -16.62 -4.51 -5.46
N GLU A 20 -15.93 -3.45 -5.85
CA GLU A 20 -14.50 -3.29 -5.57
C GLU A 20 -14.19 -3.34 -4.06
N ARG A 21 -13.01 -3.81 -3.70
CA ARG A 21 -12.56 -3.80 -2.30
C ARG A 21 -12.71 -2.40 -1.72
N HIS A 22 -13.25 -2.32 -0.49
CA HIS A 22 -13.48 -1.05 0.23
C HIS A 22 -14.35 -0.05 -0.53
N SER A 23 -15.35 -0.51 -1.31
CA SER A 23 -16.16 0.35 -2.17
C SER A 23 -16.82 1.53 -1.44
N GLU A 24 -17.35 1.31 -0.23
CA GLU A 24 -17.94 2.39 0.57
C GLU A 24 -16.89 3.42 1.00
N LEU A 25 -15.74 2.95 1.50
CA LEU A 25 -14.66 3.83 1.94
C LEU A 25 -14.07 4.61 0.77
N ARG A 26 -13.85 3.99 -0.39
CA ARG A 26 -13.38 4.67 -1.60
C ARG A 26 -14.31 5.82 -2.01
N ARG A 27 -15.64 5.61 -1.97
CA ARG A 27 -16.62 6.66 -2.27
C ARG A 27 -16.60 7.77 -1.22
N GLU A 28 -16.50 7.43 0.06
CA GLU A 28 -16.40 8.42 1.14
C GLU A 28 -15.14 9.28 0.98
N ILE A 29 -13.99 8.67 0.71
CA ILE A 29 -12.72 9.38 0.48
C ILE A 29 -12.84 10.31 -0.72
N SER A 30 -13.39 9.82 -1.83
CA SER A 30 -13.62 10.61 -3.04
C SER A 30 -14.48 11.85 -2.74
N GLN A 31 -15.63 11.69 -2.10
CA GLN A 31 -16.52 12.80 -1.74
C GLN A 31 -15.83 13.81 -0.80
N LYS A 32 -15.10 13.33 0.21
CA LYS A 32 -14.34 14.19 1.11
C LYS A 32 -13.24 14.96 0.38
N SER A 33 -12.57 14.32 -0.57
CA SER A 33 -11.52 14.96 -1.37
C SER A 33 -12.05 16.12 -2.20
N HIS A 34 -13.17 15.93 -2.89
CA HIS A 34 -13.84 17.01 -3.63
C HIS A 34 -14.32 18.14 -2.70
N SER A 35 -14.89 17.78 -1.55
CA SER A 35 -15.33 18.76 -0.55
C SER A 35 -14.15 19.57 -0.01
N LEU A 36 -13.03 18.93 0.28
CA LEU A 36 -11.81 19.59 0.76
C LEU A 36 -11.26 20.57 -0.28
N LEU A 37 -11.16 20.17 -1.55
CA LEU A 37 -10.72 21.06 -2.62
C LEU A 37 -11.62 22.30 -2.74
N ASN A 38 -12.93 22.13 -2.64
CA ASN A 38 -13.88 23.25 -2.63
C ASN A 38 -13.66 24.19 -1.42
N VAL A 39 -13.39 23.63 -0.22
CA VAL A 39 -13.06 24.43 0.98
C VAL A 39 -11.79 25.22 0.77
N VAL A 40 -10.73 24.61 0.21
CA VAL A 40 -9.47 25.32 -0.07
C VAL A 40 -9.66 26.48 -1.03
N GLN A 41 -10.45 26.27 -2.09
CA GLN A 41 -10.79 27.34 -3.04
C GLN A 41 -11.54 28.49 -2.34
N ARG A 42 -12.49 28.19 -1.44
CA ARG A 42 -13.24 29.21 -0.68
C ARG A 42 -12.35 29.96 0.31
N ILE A 43 -11.44 29.26 1.01
CA ILE A 43 -10.44 29.89 1.90
C ILE A 43 -9.64 30.92 1.10
N LYS A 44 -9.15 30.54 -0.07
CA LYS A 44 -8.37 31.41 -0.94
C LYS A 44 -9.19 32.60 -1.46
N HIS A 45 -10.40 32.33 -1.95
CA HIS A 45 -11.28 33.38 -2.48
C HIS A 45 -11.65 34.43 -1.43
N ASN A 46 -12.03 33.97 -0.23
CA ASN A 46 -12.45 34.85 0.87
C ASN A 46 -11.28 35.42 1.68
N LYS A 47 -10.03 35.08 1.35
CA LYS A 47 -8.81 35.50 2.05
C LYS A 47 -8.86 35.22 3.56
N TRP A 48 -9.41 34.07 3.96
CA TRP A 48 -9.45 33.67 5.36
C TRP A 48 -8.03 33.35 5.86
N ASP A 49 -7.74 33.74 7.12
CA ASP A 49 -6.47 33.43 7.79
C ASP A 49 -6.43 31.98 8.29
N VAL A 50 -6.70 31.04 7.39
CA VAL A 50 -6.65 29.59 7.60
C VAL A 50 -5.92 28.96 6.43
N GLN A 51 -5.04 28.02 6.72
CA GLN A 51 -4.32 27.24 5.71
C GLN A 51 -4.49 25.76 5.98
N ILE A 52 -4.85 24.99 4.97
CA ILE A 52 -4.75 23.54 5.00
C ILE A 52 -3.40 23.19 4.38
N LYS A 53 -2.50 22.60 5.17
CA LYS A 53 -1.12 22.30 4.76
C LYS A 53 -0.92 20.86 4.34
N GLY A 54 -1.80 19.97 4.79
CA GLY A 54 -1.65 18.55 4.53
C GLY A 54 -2.94 17.75 4.70
N ILE A 55 -2.84 16.53 4.26
CA ILE A 55 -3.83 15.46 4.49
C ILE A 55 -3.15 14.31 5.20
N ASP A 56 -3.92 13.59 5.99
CA ASP A 56 -3.45 12.45 6.76
C ASP A 56 -4.46 11.30 6.68
N ALA A 57 -3.98 10.06 6.57
CA ALA A 57 -4.79 8.86 6.71
C ALA A 57 -4.35 8.09 7.96
N ALA A 58 -5.20 8.08 8.97
CA ALA A 58 -4.95 7.51 10.28
C ALA A 58 -6.07 6.60 10.75
N SER A 59 -5.95 6.06 11.94
CA SER A 59 -6.77 5.04 12.60
C SER A 59 -6.20 3.64 12.35
N ASN A 60 -6.87 2.57 12.76
CA ASN A 60 -6.40 1.20 12.67
C ASN A 60 -5.83 0.86 11.27
N GLU A 61 -4.52 0.64 11.20
CA GLU A 61 -3.79 0.46 9.95
C GLU A 61 -4.22 -0.79 9.19
N MET A 62 -4.60 -1.83 9.91
CA MET A 62 -5.06 -3.10 9.33
C MET A 62 -6.44 -3.00 8.66
N SER A 63 -7.15 -1.88 8.84
CA SER A 63 -8.50 -1.70 8.29
C SER A 63 -8.51 -1.40 6.79
N ALA A 64 -7.55 -0.62 6.29
CA ALA A 64 -7.46 -0.25 4.88
C ALA A 64 -6.05 0.19 4.50
N GLY A 65 -5.50 -0.41 3.45
CA GLY A 65 -4.17 -0.12 2.92
C GLY A 65 -4.11 1.15 2.05
N PRO A 66 -2.88 1.56 1.68
CA PRO A 66 -2.63 2.74 0.86
C PRO A 66 -3.37 2.75 -0.48
N GLU A 67 -3.62 1.59 -1.07
CA GLU A 67 -4.34 1.43 -2.34
C GLU A 67 -5.75 2.03 -2.34
N VAL A 68 -6.38 2.09 -1.15
CA VAL A 68 -7.75 2.62 -1.02
C VAL A 68 -7.76 4.14 -1.14
N PHE A 69 -6.71 4.80 -0.65
CA PHE A 69 -6.56 6.25 -0.57
C PHE A 69 -5.86 6.84 -1.80
N SER A 70 -5.02 6.04 -2.45
CA SER A 70 -4.09 6.52 -3.47
C SER A 70 -4.74 7.27 -4.64
N PRO A 71 -5.86 6.85 -5.24
CA PRO A 71 -6.47 7.61 -6.33
C PRO A 71 -6.90 9.01 -5.90
N ALA A 72 -7.57 9.11 -4.76
CA ALA A 72 -8.10 10.37 -4.26
C ALA A 72 -7.00 11.31 -3.74
N PHE A 73 -5.95 10.78 -3.10
CA PHE A 73 -4.84 11.59 -2.59
C PHE A 73 -4.01 12.17 -3.74
N ARG A 74 -3.73 11.37 -4.78
CA ARG A 74 -3.10 11.89 -5.99
C ARG A 74 -3.98 12.90 -6.72
N TYR A 75 -5.29 12.63 -6.82
CA TYR A 75 -6.23 13.57 -7.39
C TYR A 75 -6.21 14.92 -6.65
N MET A 76 -6.28 14.91 -5.32
CA MET A 76 -6.19 16.14 -4.53
C MET A 76 -4.88 16.88 -4.77
N ARG A 77 -3.73 16.17 -4.81
CA ARG A 77 -2.43 16.78 -5.05
C ARG A 77 -2.38 17.48 -6.42
N ASN A 78 -2.95 16.86 -7.45
CA ASN A 78 -2.95 17.40 -8.80
C ASN A 78 -3.91 18.58 -9.01
N HIS A 79 -4.95 18.67 -8.17
CA HIS A 79 -5.95 19.75 -8.23
C HIS A 79 -5.81 20.75 -7.06
N TRP A 80 -4.70 20.69 -6.34
CA TRP A 80 -4.48 21.54 -5.18
C TRP A 80 -4.27 23.00 -5.58
N THR A 81 -5.03 23.89 -4.97
CA THR A 81 -4.99 25.35 -5.21
C THR A 81 -4.54 26.16 -4.00
N GLY A 82 -4.10 25.49 -2.93
CA GLY A 82 -3.53 26.12 -1.74
C GLY A 82 -2.24 26.90 -2.02
N ASN A 83 -1.81 27.72 -1.09
CA ASN A 83 -0.62 28.56 -1.26
C ASN A 83 0.70 27.79 -1.20
N GLU A 84 0.69 26.63 -0.53
CA GLU A 84 1.83 25.72 -0.42
C GLU A 84 1.46 24.37 -1.02
N ASP A 85 2.44 23.56 -1.36
CA ASP A 85 2.24 22.18 -1.81
C ASP A 85 1.50 21.35 -0.76
N LEU A 86 0.53 20.54 -1.22
CA LEU A 86 -0.17 19.59 -0.36
C LEU A 86 0.79 18.50 0.14
N ARG A 87 0.94 18.39 1.46
CA ARG A 87 1.73 17.36 2.12
C ARG A 87 0.85 16.17 2.50
N ILE A 88 1.41 14.97 2.40
CA ILE A 88 0.74 13.74 2.80
C ILE A 88 1.45 13.16 4.01
N THR A 89 0.68 12.84 5.04
CA THR A 89 1.05 11.91 6.10
C THR A 89 0.22 10.64 5.93
N PHE A 90 0.86 9.49 6.06
CA PHE A 90 0.15 8.22 6.03
C PHE A 90 0.67 7.32 7.15
N HIS A 91 -0.22 6.91 8.05
CA HIS A 91 0.14 6.00 9.13
C HIS A 91 0.31 4.59 8.58
N ALA A 92 1.53 4.05 8.70
CA ALA A 92 1.89 2.73 8.20
C ALA A 92 3.04 2.12 9.01
N GLY A 93 2.92 0.83 9.31
CA GLY A 93 3.96 0.07 9.97
C GLY A 93 3.94 0.11 11.49
N GLU A 94 2.84 0.56 12.12
CA GLU A 94 2.62 0.46 13.57
C GLU A 94 1.86 -0.83 13.91
N ASP A 95 0.70 -1.02 13.27
CA ASP A 95 -0.15 -2.20 13.47
C ASP A 95 0.19 -3.27 12.43
N PHE A 96 0.82 -4.36 12.84
CA PHE A 96 1.13 -5.48 11.94
C PHE A 96 1.14 -6.83 12.67
N VAL A 97 0.75 -7.87 11.94
CA VAL A 97 0.81 -9.27 12.43
C VAL A 97 2.20 -9.84 12.21
N HIS A 98 2.76 -9.65 11.02
CA HIS A 98 4.11 -10.05 10.65
C HIS A 98 4.96 -8.81 10.34
N LEU A 99 6.25 -8.82 10.67
CA LEU A 99 7.13 -7.67 10.45
C LEU A 99 7.13 -7.20 8.98
N LEU A 100 7.11 -8.15 8.04
CA LEU A 100 7.01 -7.82 6.61
C LEU A 100 5.70 -7.11 6.26
N SER A 101 4.59 -7.38 6.95
CA SER A 101 3.32 -6.68 6.69
C SER A 101 3.44 -5.19 6.99
N GLY A 102 4.09 -4.84 8.11
CA GLY A 102 4.37 -3.44 8.44
C GLY A 102 5.30 -2.78 7.42
N LEU A 103 6.36 -3.47 7.00
CA LEU A 103 7.29 -2.98 5.99
C LEU A 103 6.61 -2.82 4.62
N ARG A 104 5.78 -3.78 4.21
CA ARG A 104 4.97 -3.69 2.98
C ARG A 104 4.08 -2.45 2.99
N MET A 105 3.36 -2.19 4.10
CA MET A 105 2.48 -1.03 4.20
C MET A 105 3.23 0.28 4.02
N ILE A 106 4.45 0.39 4.53
CA ILE A 106 5.33 1.56 4.33
C ILE A 106 5.70 1.70 2.84
N VAL A 107 6.12 0.59 2.20
CA VAL A 107 6.49 0.59 0.78
C VAL A 107 5.30 0.93 -0.11
N GLU A 108 4.13 0.34 0.16
CA GLU A 108 2.90 0.63 -0.58
C GLU A 108 2.44 2.08 -0.39
N ALA A 109 2.60 2.66 0.81
CA ALA A 109 2.30 4.07 1.02
C ALA A 109 3.22 4.96 0.17
N GLU A 110 4.52 4.69 0.18
CA GLU A 110 5.51 5.42 -0.61
C GLU A 110 5.24 5.33 -2.12
N GLU A 111 4.98 4.10 -2.64
CA GLU A 111 4.76 3.86 -4.07
C GLU A 111 3.37 4.35 -4.52
N PHE A 112 2.30 3.96 -3.82
CA PHE A 112 0.94 4.15 -4.31
C PHE A 112 0.44 5.59 -4.14
N LEU A 113 0.84 6.26 -3.04
CA LEU A 113 0.52 7.67 -2.82
C LEU A 113 1.49 8.60 -3.55
N GLU A 114 2.55 8.03 -4.17
CA GLU A 114 3.64 8.79 -4.80
C GLU A 114 4.23 9.83 -3.85
N MET A 115 4.60 9.33 -2.67
CA MET A 115 5.18 10.18 -1.64
C MET A 115 6.50 10.78 -2.11
N ARG A 116 6.74 12.02 -1.68
CA ARG A 116 7.89 12.83 -2.10
C ARG A 116 8.46 13.62 -0.94
N GLN A 117 9.54 14.33 -1.19
CA GLN A 117 10.18 15.18 -0.18
C GLN A 117 9.16 16.03 0.58
N GLY A 118 9.20 15.95 1.90
CA GLY A 118 8.31 16.64 2.83
C GLY A 118 7.02 15.90 3.17
N ASP A 119 6.73 14.75 2.55
CA ASP A 119 5.70 13.82 3.00
C ASP A 119 6.25 12.97 4.16
N ARG A 120 5.34 12.29 4.91
CA ARG A 120 5.70 11.55 6.12
C ARG A 120 4.99 10.21 6.19
N ILE A 121 5.69 9.21 6.70
CA ILE A 121 5.11 7.98 7.24
C ILE A 121 4.90 8.20 8.74
N GLY A 122 3.65 8.10 9.19
CA GLY A 122 3.32 8.16 10.62
C GLY A 122 3.65 6.82 11.29
N HIS A 123 4.21 6.89 12.47
CA HIS A 123 4.67 5.79 13.33
C HIS A 123 5.83 4.97 12.75
N GLY A 124 5.65 4.24 11.67
CA GLY A 124 6.71 3.50 10.97
C GLY A 124 7.50 2.49 11.82
N THR A 125 6.92 1.99 12.91
CA THR A 125 7.56 1.13 13.92
C THR A 125 8.24 -0.10 13.30
N ALA A 126 7.64 -0.70 12.28
CA ALA A 126 8.18 -1.85 11.57
C ALA A 126 9.57 -1.60 10.96
N ALA A 127 9.87 -0.36 10.56
CA ALA A 127 11.16 -0.02 9.98
C ALA A 127 12.27 0.21 11.02
N GLY A 128 11.93 0.30 12.33
CA GLY A 128 12.90 0.60 13.38
C GLY A 128 12.93 -0.40 14.55
N ILE A 129 11.95 -1.29 14.67
CA ILE A 129 11.96 -2.31 15.73
C ILE A 129 13.09 -3.31 15.51
N SER A 130 13.71 -3.78 16.61
CA SER A 130 14.67 -4.88 16.53
C SER A 130 13.99 -6.18 16.05
N PRO A 131 14.40 -6.77 14.92
CA PRO A 131 13.83 -8.03 14.45
C PRO A 131 14.01 -9.18 15.45
N ALA A 132 15.16 -9.25 16.13
CA ALA A 132 15.42 -10.26 17.16
C ALA A 132 14.39 -10.15 18.30
N LEU A 133 14.16 -8.93 18.78
CA LEU A 133 13.18 -8.70 19.84
C LEU A 133 11.75 -8.99 19.38
N TRP A 134 11.41 -8.64 18.14
CA TRP A 134 10.12 -8.97 17.57
C TRP A 134 9.91 -10.48 17.47
N MET A 135 10.88 -11.23 16.92
CA MET A 135 10.81 -12.70 16.83
C MET A 135 10.66 -13.37 18.20
N GLU A 136 11.40 -12.89 19.20
CA GLU A 136 11.29 -13.39 20.57
C GLU A 136 9.89 -13.21 21.17
N ARG A 137 9.25 -12.05 20.90
CA ARG A 137 7.96 -11.69 21.48
C ARG A 137 6.76 -12.28 20.76
N VAL A 138 6.86 -12.47 19.45
CA VAL A 138 5.74 -12.95 18.64
C VAL A 138 5.53 -14.46 18.77
N GLY A 139 6.58 -15.22 19.17
CA GLY A 139 6.57 -16.67 19.29
C GLY A 139 6.79 -17.40 17.96
N ASP A 140 6.58 -18.72 17.97
CA ASP A 140 6.99 -19.60 16.87
C ASP A 140 6.19 -19.42 15.58
N ASN A 141 4.94 -18.98 15.69
CA ASN A 141 4.02 -18.87 14.56
C ASN A 141 3.10 -17.65 14.68
N VAL A 142 2.79 -17.05 13.53
CA VAL A 142 1.75 -16.03 13.38
C VAL A 142 0.62 -16.53 12.50
N HIS A 143 -0.60 -16.05 12.74
CA HIS A 143 -1.76 -16.34 11.91
C HIS A 143 -2.05 -15.10 11.05
N ILE A 144 -1.97 -15.27 9.75
CA ILE A 144 -2.13 -14.20 8.76
C ILE A 144 -3.00 -14.69 7.61
N SER A 145 -3.70 -13.81 6.89
CA SER A 145 -4.38 -14.23 5.69
C SER A 145 -3.37 -14.64 4.61
N GLN A 146 -3.67 -15.70 3.86
CA GLN A 146 -2.74 -16.18 2.83
C GLN A 146 -2.48 -15.14 1.74
N GLY A 147 -3.43 -14.25 1.50
CA GLY A 147 -3.27 -13.17 0.53
C GLY A 147 -2.36 -12.06 1.04
N GLU A 148 -2.46 -11.68 2.32
CA GLU A 148 -1.53 -10.74 2.93
C GLU A 148 -0.12 -11.32 2.97
N TRP A 149 0.02 -12.59 3.33
CA TRP A 149 1.32 -13.26 3.31
C TRP A 149 1.93 -13.29 1.90
N MET A 150 1.12 -13.61 0.89
CA MET A 150 1.57 -13.54 -0.51
C MET A 150 2.05 -12.14 -0.89
N ASP A 151 1.30 -11.09 -0.50
CA ASP A 151 1.65 -9.71 -0.80
C ASP A 151 2.89 -9.26 -0.02
N ASP A 152 3.07 -9.70 1.22
CA ASP A 152 4.27 -9.45 2.02
C ASP A 152 5.52 -10.01 1.34
N LEU A 153 5.44 -11.26 0.87
CA LEU A 153 6.53 -11.89 0.12
C LEU A 153 6.76 -11.22 -1.24
N LEU A 154 5.70 -10.83 -1.94
CA LEU A 154 5.76 -10.18 -3.25
C LEU A 154 6.46 -8.82 -3.18
N VAL A 155 6.13 -8.00 -2.18
CA VAL A 155 6.78 -6.70 -1.98
C VAL A 155 8.22 -6.89 -1.49
N THR A 156 8.48 -7.89 -0.65
CA THR A 156 9.85 -8.26 -0.27
C THR A 156 10.67 -8.69 -1.49
N TYR A 157 10.12 -9.53 -2.36
CA TYR A 157 10.75 -9.90 -3.63
C TYR A 157 11.05 -8.67 -4.50
N TYR A 158 10.10 -7.74 -4.61
CA TYR A 158 10.27 -6.48 -5.34
C TYR A 158 11.45 -5.66 -4.78
N LEU A 159 11.54 -5.50 -3.46
CA LEU A 159 12.64 -4.79 -2.81
C LEU A 159 14.00 -5.47 -3.06
N ILE A 160 14.08 -6.79 -2.87
CA ILE A 160 15.31 -7.57 -3.01
C ILE A 160 15.80 -7.58 -4.47
N SER A 161 14.89 -7.66 -5.43
CA SER A 161 15.21 -7.67 -6.87
C SER A 161 15.62 -6.29 -7.42
N SER A 162 15.49 -5.24 -6.62
CA SER A 162 15.91 -3.89 -7.01
C SER A 162 17.42 -3.82 -7.27
N GLU A 163 17.82 -3.05 -8.26
CA GLU A 163 19.24 -2.75 -8.57
C GLU A 163 19.98 -2.06 -7.41
N TYR A 164 19.23 -1.42 -6.51
CA TYR A 164 19.77 -0.73 -5.33
C TYR A 164 20.04 -1.65 -4.14
N ASN A 165 19.72 -2.95 -4.24
CA ASN A 165 19.97 -3.90 -3.16
C ASN A 165 21.46 -4.29 -3.11
N PRO A 166 22.21 -3.89 -2.07
CA PRO A 166 23.62 -4.25 -1.91
C PRO A 166 23.83 -5.65 -1.30
N TYR A 167 22.78 -6.26 -0.72
CA TYR A 167 22.87 -7.47 0.09
C TYR A 167 22.78 -8.74 -0.77
N ILE A 168 23.93 -9.40 -0.97
CA ILE A 168 24.00 -10.64 -1.76
C ILE A 168 23.22 -11.78 -1.08
N SER A 169 23.24 -11.83 0.26
CA SER A 169 22.49 -12.83 1.05
C SER A 169 21.00 -12.81 0.71
N LEU A 170 20.39 -11.63 0.66
CA LEU A 170 18.97 -11.50 0.29
C LEU A 170 18.71 -11.99 -1.15
N LYS A 171 19.64 -11.72 -2.09
CA LYS A 171 19.47 -12.16 -3.48
C LYS A 171 19.39 -13.69 -3.61
N SER A 172 20.03 -14.42 -2.70
CA SER A 172 19.96 -15.89 -2.67
C SER A 172 18.56 -16.42 -2.33
N LEU A 173 17.71 -15.60 -1.69
CA LEU A 173 16.32 -15.96 -1.32
C LEU A 173 15.34 -15.84 -2.50
N LEU A 174 15.70 -15.14 -3.58
CA LEU A 174 14.75 -14.81 -4.65
C LEU A 174 14.06 -16.03 -5.27
N THR A 175 14.77 -17.13 -5.47
CA THR A 175 14.18 -18.36 -6.02
C THR A 175 13.14 -18.94 -5.06
N LYS A 176 13.50 -19.07 -3.77
CA LYS A 176 12.61 -19.61 -2.75
C LYS A 176 11.37 -18.72 -2.56
N LEU A 177 11.55 -17.38 -2.56
CA LEU A 177 10.46 -16.43 -2.48
C LEU A 177 9.52 -16.56 -3.69
N LYS A 178 10.08 -16.65 -4.89
CA LYS A 178 9.29 -16.82 -6.10
C LYS A 178 8.41 -18.07 -6.03
N ASP A 179 8.99 -19.20 -5.66
CA ASP A 179 8.26 -20.48 -5.59
C ASP A 179 7.09 -20.40 -4.58
N GLU A 180 7.34 -19.85 -3.39
CA GLU A 180 6.31 -19.67 -2.36
C GLU A 180 5.21 -18.70 -2.80
N ILE A 181 5.58 -17.58 -3.45
CA ILE A 181 4.61 -16.60 -3.97
C ILE A 181 3.74 -17.22 -5.05
N GLU A 182 4.32 -17.96 -6.00
CA GLU A 182 3.58 -18.60 -7.08
C GLU A 182 2.65 -19.71 -6.58
N ASP A 183 3.04 -20.46 -5.53
CA ASP A 183 2.21 -21.43 -4.83
C ASP A 183 1.00 -20.78 -4.12
N LEU A 184 1.24 -19.69 -3.38
CA LEU A 184 0.17 -18.93 -2.74
C LEU A 184 -0.78 -18.32 -3.78
N ALA A 185 -0.24 -17.77 -4.86
CA ALA A 185 -1.03 -17.23 -5.96
C ALA A 185 -1.92 -18.30 -6.59
N PHE A 186 -1.40 -19.52 -6.78
CA PHE A 186 -2.20 -20.63 -7.28
C PHE A 186 -3.36 -20.98 -6.32
N LYS A 187 -3.11 -21.01 -5.01
CA LYS A 187 -4.16 -21.26 -4.00
C LYS A 187 -5.24 -20.18 -4.02
N ILE A 188 -4.87 -18.91 -4.27
CA ILE A 188 -5.81 -17.76 -4.28
C ILE A 188 -6.55 -17.66 -5.60
N TYR A 189 -5.83 -17.64 -6.72
CA TYR A 189 -6.37 -17.35 -8.06
C TYR A 189 -6.79 -18.60 -8.84
N GLN A 190 -6.44 -19.80 -8.36
CA GLN A 190 -6.76 -21.11 -8.96
C GLN A 190 -6.24 -21.26 -10.39
N LYS A 191 -5.10 -20.64 -10.68
CA LYS A 191 -4.40 -20.70 -11.96
C LYS A 191 -2.90 -20.42 -11.77
N PRO A 192 -2.02 -21.03 -12.57
CA PRO A 192 -0.61 -20.69 -12.59
C PRO A 192 -0.43 -19.21 -12.94
N THR A 193 0.39 -18.53 -12.17
CA THR A 193 0.62 -17.09 -12.36
C THR A 193 2.08 -16.78 -12.08
N SER A 194 2.76 -16.15 -13.04
CA SER A 194 4.16 -15.78 -12.88
C SER A 194 4.36 -14.57 -11.97
N ILE A 195 5.51 -14.51 -11.34
CA ILE A 195 5.91 -13.39 -10.47
C ILE A 195 5.79 -12.03 -11.18
N THR A 196 6.11 -11.95 -12.47
CA THR A 196 6.02 -10.70 -13.24
C THR A 196 4.58 -10.22 -13.35
N VAL A 197 3.65 -11.12 -13.66
CA VAL A 197 2.21 -10.81 -13.75
C VAL A 197 1.67 -10.37 -12.38
N LEU A 198 2.11 -11.03 -11.29
CA LEU A 198 1.74 -10.64 -9.93
C LEU A 198 2.23 -9.24 -9.57
N LEU A 199 3.50 -8.92 -9.86
CA LEU A 199 4.07 -7.60 -9.62
C LEU A 199 3.36 -6.50 -10.41
N ASP A 200 3.07 -6.75 -11.67
CA ASP A 200 2.38 -5.75 -12.50
C ASP A 200 0.92 -5.57 -12.07
N SER A 201 0.24 -6.63 -11.65
CA SER A 201 -1.10 -6.54 -11.06
C SER A 201 -1.08 -5.80 -9.71
N TRP A 202 -0.07 -6.04 -8.86
CA TRP A 202 0.12 -5.30 -7.61
C TRP A 202 0.33 -3.80 -7.87
N LYS A 203 1.17 -3.42 -8.83
CA LYS A 203 1.35 -2.02 -9.23
C LYS A 203 0.04 -1.36 -9.70
N CYS A 204 -0.85 -2.13 -10.34
CA CYS A 204 -2.14 -1.60 -10.75
C CYS A 204 -3.05 -1.24 -9.58
N ARG A 205 -2.84 -1.78 -8.36
CA ARG A 205 -3.68 -1.48 -7.20
C ARG A 205 -3.67 -0.01 -6.78
N MET A 206 -2.63 0.74 -7.14
CA MET A 206 -2.58 2.18 -6.91
C MET A 206 -3.64 2.98 -7.69
N TYR A 207 -4.28 2.40 -8.70
CA TYR A 207 -5.28 3.05 -9.54
C TYR A 207 -6.70 2.68 -9.12
N ASP A 208 -7.68 3.51 -9.52
CA ASP A 208 -9.09 3.22 -9.22
C ASP A 208 -9.61 2.08 -10.13
N PRO A 209 -9.99 0.92 -9.57
CA PRO A 209 -10.45 -0.22 -10.37
C PRO A 209 -11.73 0.08 -11.15
N ARG A 210 -12.60 0.96 -10.66
CA ARG A 210 -13.83 1.35 -11.37
C ARG A 210 -13.48 2.06 -12.66
N ARG A 211 -12.50 2.96 -12.62
CA ARG A 211 -12.04 3.74 -13.77
C ARG A 211 -11.50 2.86 -14.89
N TYR A 212 -10.61 1.95 -14.52
CA TYR A 212 -9.82 1.21 -15.51
C TYR A 212 -10.41 -0.15 -15.90
N LEU A 213 -11.24 -0.75 -15.05
CA LEU A 213 -11.89 -2.03 -15.34
C LEU A 213 -13.35 -1.86 -15.77
N LEU A 214 -14.07 -0.90 -15.19
CA LEU A 214 -15.49 -0.68 -15.45
C LEU A 214 -15.76 0.55 -16.33
N ASN A 215 -14.72 1.33 -16.72
CA ASN A 215 -14.84 2.60 -17.45
C ASN A 215 -15.75 3.63 -16.74
N ASP A 216 -15.84 3.58 -15.42
CA ASP A 216 -16.62 4.52 -14.63
C ASP A 216 -15.97 5.91 -14.68
N ARG A 217 -16.64 6.86 -15.33
CA ARG A 217 -16.17 8.24 -15.50
C ARG A 217 -16.33 9.08 -14.24
N THR A 218 -17.04 8.61 -13.24
CA THR A 218 -17.20 9.28 -11.93
C THR A 218 -16.04 9.01 -10.98
N ALA A 219 -15.24 7.96 -11.25
CA ALA A 219 -14.01 7.67 -10.51
C ALA A 219 -12.92 8.68 -10.84
N GLU A 220 -12.00 8.91 -9.90
CA GLU A 220 -10.90 9.86 -10.04
C GLU A 220 -10.09 9.56 -11.30
N LYS A 221 -9.75 10.64 -12.00
CA LYS A 221 -8.91 10.58 -13.20
C LYS A 221 -7.47 10.87 -12.82
N ASP A 222 -6.58 9.97 -13.18
CA ASP A 222 -5.14 10.20 -13.09
C ASP A 222 -4.63 11.15 -14.17
N GLU A 223 -3.42 11.69 -14.02
CA GLU A 223 -2.72 12.41 -15.06
C GLU A 223 -2.53 11.54 -16.31
N GLN A 224 -2.49 12.15 -17.47
CA GLN A 224 -2.42 11.43 -18.75
C GLN A 224 -1.25 10.43 -18.83
N GLN A 225 -0.08 10.78 -18.30
CA GLN A 225 1.08 9.91 -18.30
C GLN A 225 0.84 8.63 -17.45
N LYS A 226 0.20 8.76 -16.29
CA LYS A 226 -0.12 7.65 -15.39
C LYS A 226 -1.23 6.78 -15.94
N GLU A 227 -2.23 7.41 -16.56
CA GLU A 227 -3.27 6.71 -17.28
C GLU A 227 -2.66 5.83 -18.39
N CYS A 228 -1.66 6.32 -19.12
CA CYS A 228 -0.92 5.53 -20.10
C CYS A 228 -0.19 4.34 -19.49
N VAL A 229 0.48 4.51 -18.34
CA VAL A 229 1.19 3.42 -17.65
C VAL A 229 0.20 2.34 -17.21
N CYS A 230 -0.88 2.73 -16.54
CA CYS A 230 -1.91 1.79 -16.10
C CYS A 230 -2.51 1.01 -17.28
N ARG A 231 -2.90 1.72 -18.35
CA ARG A 231 -3.47 1.08 -19.55
C ARG A 231 -2.48 0.14 -20.25
N ARG A 232 -1.18 0.46 -20.23
CA ARG A 232 -0.14 -0.41 -20.77
C ARG A 232 -0.05 -1.70 -19.95
N LEU A 233 -0.02 -1.63 -18.61
CA LEU A 233 0.00 -2.80 -17.75
C LEU A 233 -1.27 -3.65 -17.95
N LEU A 234 -2.44 -3.01 -17.99
CA LEU A 234 -3.72 -3.69 -18.19
C LEU A 234 -3.99 -4.13 -19.64
N SER A 235 -3.09 -3.86 -20.59
CA SER A 235 -3.13 -4.46 -21.92
C SER A 235 -2.74 -5.93 -21.91
N ASP A 236 -1.96 -6.37 -20.92
CA ASP A 236 -1.76 -7.79 -20.65
C ASP A 236 -3.03 -8.37 -20.01
N TYR A 237 -3.62 -9.38 -20.70
CA TYR A 237 -4.84 -10.03 -20.24
C TYR A 237 -4.67 -10.67 -18.85
N HIS A 238 -3.53 -11.28 -18.57
CA HIS A 238 -3.28 -11.94 -17.29
C HIS A 238 -3.19 -10.93 -16.14
N VAL A 239 -2.52 -9.80 -16.35
CA VAL A 239 -2.46 -8.69 -15.39
C VAL A 239 -3.84 -8.12 -15.12
N LYS A 240 -4.59 -7.83 -16.18
CA LYS A 240 -5.97 -7.30 -16.09
C LYS A 240 -6.90 -8.25 -15.36
N ASP A 241 -6.81 -9.54 -15.66
CA ASP A 241 -7.66 -10.56 -15.03
C ASP A 241 -7.33 -10.71 -13.54
N LEU A 242 -6.04 -10.73 -13.14
CA LEU A 242 -5.68 -10.74 -11.71
C LEU A 242 -6.17 -9.50 -10.98
N TYR A 243 -6.00 -8.34 -11.56
CA TYR A 243 -6.45 -7.08 -10.99
C TYR A 243 -7.98 -7.06 -10.82
N PHE A 244 -8.73 -7.58 -11.81
CA PHE A 244 -10.18 -7.77 -11.70
C PHE A 244 -10.53 -8.77 -10.60
N GLN A 245 -9.88 -9.93 -10.54
CA GLN A 245 -10.15 -10.94 -9.52
C GLN A 245 -9.88 -10.44 -8.12
N TYR A 246 -8.78 -9.70 -7.93
CA TYR A 246 -8.44 -9.08 -6.64
C TYR A 246 -9.55 -8.15 -6.14
N HIS A 247 -10.09 -7.30 -7.01
CA HIS A 247 -11.07 -6.29 -6.60
C HIS A 247 -12.52 -6.80 -6.57
N PHE A 248 -12.95 -7.65 -7.51
CA PHE A 248 -14.37 -7.92 -7.75
C PHE A 248 -14.79 -9.38 -7.54
N ASN A 249 -13.87 -10.34 -7.63
CA ASN A 249 -14.24 -11.73 -7.51
C ASN A 249 -14.40 -12.18 -6.04
N SER A 250 -15.62 -12.47 -5.61
CA SER A 250 -15.95 -12.83 -4.23
C SER A 250 -15.25 -14.10 -3.76
N LEU A 251 -15.06 -15.09 -4.64
CA LEU A 251 -14.37 -16.35 -4.29
C LEU A 251 -12.87 -16.12 -4.12
N THR A 252 -12.26 -15.31 -4.98
CA THR A 252 -10.85 -14.92 -4.83
C THR A 252 -10.64 -14.13 -3.54
N LYS A 253 -11.53 -13.19 -3.20
CA LYS A 253 -11.49 -12.47 -1.92
C LYS A 253 -11.59 -13.41 -0.71
N LYS A 254 -12.47 -14.42 -0.76
CA LYS A 254 -12.58 -15.44 0.30
C LYS A 254 -11.29 -16.23 0.45
N ARG A 255 -10.71 -16.71 -0.65
CA ARG A 255 -9.44 -17.46 -0.63
C ARG A 255 -8.29 -16.57 -0.14
N TYR A 256 -8.24 -15.33 -0.59
CA TYR A 256 -7.25 -14.34 -0.13
C TYR A 256 -7.29 -14.19 1.39
N ASN A 257 -8.49 -14.15 1.98
CA ASN A 257 -8.69 -13.96 3.43
C ASN A 257 -8.64 -15.27 4.24
N ASN A 258 -8.36 -16.43 3.62
CA ASN A 258 -8.16 -17.66 4.37
C ASN A 258 -6.94 -17.53 5.27
N MET A 259 -7.11 -17.82 6.57
CA MET A 259 -6.04 -17.77 7.54
C MET A 259 -5.09 -18.95 7.39
N ILE A 260 -3.81 -18.66 7.43
CA ILE A 260 -2.73 -19.65 7.46
C ILE A 260 -1.82 -19.38 8.65
N SER A 261 -1.10 -20.41 9.08
CA SER A 261 -0.04 -20.30 10.10
C SER A 261 1.30 -20.17 9.40
N VAL A 262 2.04 -19.11 9.70
CA VAL A 262 3.38 -18.84 9.18
C VAL A 262 4.38 -19.01 10.31
N SER A 263 5.38 -19.85 10.09
CA SER A 263 6.45 -20.10 11.07
C SER A 263 7.44 -18.94 11.08
N ILE A 264 7.80 -18.50 12.26
CA ILE A 264 8.80 -17.47 12.49
C ILE A 264 10.18 -18.08 12.69
N ASP A 265 10.29 -19.10 13.54
CA ASP A 265 11.55 -19.76 13.91
C ASP A 265 12.15 -20.61 12.78
N LYS A 266 11.29 -21.24 11.96
CA LYS A 266 11.65 -22.07 10.80
C LYS A 266 11.27 -21.42 9.47
N GLY A 267 11.06 -20.10 9.49
CA GLY A 267 10.63 -19.32 8.34
C GLY A 267 11.68 -19.20 7.23
N ILE A 268 11.37 -18.36 6.27
CA ILE A 268 12.25 -18.08 5.13
C ILE A 268 13.41 -17.18 5.54
N PHE A 269 13.19 -16.28 6.50
CA PHE A 269 14.06 -15.18 6.84
C PHE A 269 14.74 -15.36 8.20
N SER A 270 16.01 -15.04 8.26
CA SER A 270 16.78 -14.87 9.50
C SER A 270 16.60 -13.45 10.08
N VAL A 271 17.08 -13.23 11.30
CA VAL A 271 17.15 -11.89 11.92
C VAL A 271 17.91 -10.92 11.03
N GLU A 272 19.03 -11.35 10.44
CA GLU A 272 19.87 -10.53 9.56
C GLU A 272 19.12 -10.16 8.28
N ASP A 273 18.36 -11.08 7.69
CA ASP A 273 17.55 -10.80 6.52
C ASP A 273 16.51 -9.70 6.80
N PHE A 274 15.84 -9.74 7.96
CA PHE A 274 14.90 -8.69 8.35
C PHE A 274 15.59 -7.33 8.52
N ILE A 275 16.78 -7.29 9.14
CA ILE A 275 17.56 -6.05 9.26
C ILE A 275 17.86 -5.47 7.88
N HIS A 276 18.33 -6.31 6.96
CA HIS A 276 18.63 -5.88 5.60
C HIS A 276 17.37 -5.39 4.84
N ILE A 277 16.23 -6.03 5.05
CA ILE A 277 14.97 -5.58 4.44
C ILE A 277 14.52 -4.23 5.02
N GLN A 278 14.65 -4.02 6.34
CA GLN A 278 14.42 -2.72 6.97
C GLN A 278 15.34 -1.63 6.36
N ASP A 279 16.62 -1.93 6.18
CA ASP A 279 17.58 -1.01 5.56
C ASP A 279 17.18 -0.64 4.12
N LEU A 280 16.68 -1.60 3.33
CA LEU A 280 16.18 -1.33 1.98
C LEU A 280 14.99 -0.39 1.99
N VAL A 281 14.05 -0.57 2.93
CA VAL A 281 12.88 0.31 3.10
C VAL A 281 13.33 1.72 3.51
N LEU A 282 14.19 1.83 4.54
CA LEU A 282 14.72 3.12 4.99
C LEU A 282 15.50 3.84 3.90
N TYR A 283 16.32 3.14 3.14
CA TYR A 283 17.05 3.70 2.00
C TYR A 283 16.10 4.25 0.93
N LYS A 284 15.02 3.51 0.65
CA LYS A 284 13.99 3.93 -0.32
C LYS A 284 13.31 5.23 0.11
N LEU A 285 12.93 5.36 1.39
CA LEU A 285 12.33 6.58 1.95
C LEU A 285 13.33 7.74 1.92
N ALA A 286 14.56 7.51 2.36
CA ALA A 286 15.61 8.52 2.43
C ALA A 286 15.92 9.12 1.05
N ARG A 287 16.00 8.30 0.00
CA ARG A 287 16.22 8.78 -1.37
C ARG A 287 15.18 9.75 -1.87
N LYS A 288 13.92 9.63 -1.40
CA LYS A 288 12.81 10.51 -1.76
C LYS A 288 12.63 11.66 -0.76
N GLY A 289 13.43 11.73 0.31
CA GLY A 289 13.29 12.75 1.35
C GLY A 289 11.99 12.64 2.13
N ILE A 290 11.46 11.42 2.28
CA ILE A 290 10.25 11.12 3.06
C ILE A 290 10.67 10.96 4.52
N ALA A 291 10.01 11.68 5.43
CA ALA A 291 10.26 11.57 6.86
C ALA A 291 9.53 10.35 7.44
N LEU A 292 10.19 9.67 8.38
CA LEU A 292 9.58 8.65 9.22
C LEU A 292 9.36 9.25 10.61
N GLU A 293 8.12 9.26 11.07
CA GLU A 293 7.79 9.62 12.45
C GLU A 293 7.88 8.36 13.30
N SER A 294 8.77 8.35 14.30
CA SER A 294 8.81 7.29 15.30
C SER A 294 8.25 7.85 16.62
N PRO A 295 7.35 7.12 17.30
CA PRO A 295 6.98 7.52 18.66
C PRO A 295 8.24 7.53 19.50
N ILE A 296 8.50 8.64 20.19
CA ILE A 296 9.55 8.71 21.20
C ILE A 296 9.07 7.82 22.35
N THR A 297 9.65 6.64 22.48
CA THR A 297 9.43 5.75 23.63
C THR A 297 10.30 6.15 24.80
#